data_f890101ffe3a4bba47b4b8d8c4b07d5e
#
_entry.id   f890101ffe3a4bba47b4b8d8c4b07d5e
#
_cell.length_a   1.000
_cell.length_b   1.000
_cell.length_c   1.000
_cell.angle_alpha   90.00
_cell.angle_beta   90.00
_cell.angle_gamma   90.00
#
_symmetry.space_group_name_H-M   'P 1'
#
loop_
_entity.id
_entity.type
_entity.pdbx_description
1 polymer ?
#
loop_
_entity_poly.entity_id
_entity_poly.type
_entity_poly.pdbx_seq_one_letter_code
_entity_poly.pdbx_strand_id
1 'polypeptide(L)'
;VGKKADTIILPLELLRQLKPADFADGGEHHQWQRRQLKLLEAGLIHHPSLPLDRLNAPVLRFREIMQVADARAIDTGKASDTMRAICDAVLALAWRCAPGTGSPGEACHWADGYPLNVLLYVSLLQAIFDLKEETVVLDEVDELLELMRRAWQTLGIDKMIHNVCFAWVLFQQYVATGQIEPDLAGAALTVLGDVAADAKQEHRDPVYTQVLSSVLGSIHDWSEKRLLDYHEWYGKGMAATGAGAMVIPLSLALSTSKIIAESVPGMGIDLADSEHDGIGSFAGNRVDHYVRCSMRNAFAKALENELGQGNSMVIQRDDDPSETMARLAKDTEQLAQFELENFSPVLKRWHPFPGASAVATLHSCYGVLLKQYVAKATCLTNELVHVLHAAGRLEKALVPMMVEDVADSDDGGRSLVREVVPYDVDSLVARFLRTWIEERLRVARECLLRSKDTESWIPKSKGEPYARSAVELMKLAKATVDEFFGIPVTARDDMVQNVADGLGAIVQEYISFLASC
;
A
#
# COMPACT_ATOMS: atom_id res chain seq x y z
N VAL A 1 19.91 31.22 -29.83
CA VAL A 1 18.45 31.35 -30.06
C VAL A 1 18.05 30.70 -31.36
N GLY A 2 18.85 30.76 -32.46
CA GLY A 2 18.50 30.19 -33.77
C GLY A 2 18.53 28.65 -33.84
N LYS A 3 19.34 27.95 -33.08
CA LYS A 3 19.54 26.49 -33.17
C LYS A 3 18.42 25.63 -32.55
N LYS A 4 17.61 26.18 -31.67
CA LYS A 4 16.52 25.43 -30.99
C LYS A 4 15.23 25.36 -31.81
N ALA A 5 14.99 26.35 -32.68
CA ALA A 5 13.82 26.36 -33.57
C ALA A 5 13.87 25.29 -34.66
N ASP A 6 15.06 24.90 -35.09
CA ASP A 6 15.25 23.90 -36.16
C ASP A 6 14.85 22.49 -35.72
N THR A 7 14.81 22.20 -34.42
CA THR A 7 14.57 20.86 -33.91
C THR A 7 13.10 20.44 -33.87
N ILE A 8 12.13 21.38 -33.82
CA ILE A 8 10.69 21.03 -33.98
C ILE A 8 10.44 20.56 -35.43
N ILE A 9 11.19 21.09 -36.33
CA ILE A 9 11.02 20.84 -37.76
C ILE A 9 11.48 19.43 -38.11
N LEU A 10 12.34 18.80 -37.27
CA LEU A 10 12.93 17.51 -37.61
C LEU A 10 11.90 16.40 -37.92
N PRO A 11 10.90 16.10 -37.12
CA PRO A 11 9.88 15.12 -37.48
C PRO A 11 9.04 15.52 -38.68
N LEU A 12 8.79 16.82 -38.87
CA LEU A 12 8.10 17.34 -40.04
C LEU A 12 8.96 17.22 -41.31
N GLU A 13 10.23 17.55 -41.22
CA GLU A 13 11.16 17.42 -42.36
C GLU A 13 11.39 15.94 -42.70
N LEU A 14 11.51 15.06 -41.73
CA LEU A 14 11.59 13.63 -41.99
C LEU A 14 10.34 13.11 -42.69
N LEU A 15 9.13 13.54 -42.28
CA LEU A 15 7.88 13.19 -42.96
C LEU A 15 7.83 13.72 -44.40
N ARG A 16 8.49 14.83 -44.71
CA ARG A 16 8.55 15.44 -46.06
C ARG A 16 9.61 14.80 -46.93
N GLN A 17 10.75 14.43 -46.37
CA GLN A 17 11.93 13.99 -47.14
C GLN A 17 11.88 12.49 -47.43
N LEU A 18 11.48 11.65 -46.45
CA LEU A 18 11.43 10.22 -46.64
C LEU A 18 10.18 9.79 -47.41
N LYS A 19 10.39 9.01 -48.46
CA LYS A 19 9.37 8.53 -49.39
C LYS A 19 9.13 7.03 -49.22
N PRO A 20 8.01 6.49 -49.69
CA PRO A 20 7.76 5.05 -49.66
C PRO A 20 8.87 4.19 -50.26
N ALA A 21 9.62 4.74 -51.22
CA ALA A 21 10.74 4.07 -51.89
C ALA A 21 11.99 3.91 -51.00
N ASP A 22 12.07 4.65 -49.89
CA ASP A 22 13.19 4.60 -48.96
C ASP A 22 13.01 3.50 -47.88
N PHE A 23 11.88 2.77 -47.93
CA PHE A 23 11.52 1.70 -47.00
C PHE A 23 11.42 0.37 -47.73
N ALA A 24 11.58 -0.73 -47.00
CA ALA A 24 11.54 -2.08 -47.54
C ALA A 24 10.15 -2.41 -48.14
N ASP A 25 9.08 -1.93 -47.49
CA ASP A 25 7.70 -2.06 -47.98
C ASP A 25 6.81 -0.89 -47.57
N GLY A 26 5.61 -0.81 -48.16
CA GLY A 26 4.64 0.25 -47.86
C GLY A 26 4.06 0.16 -46.46
N GLY A 27 4.06 -1.02 -45.84
CA GLY A 27 3.62 -1.24 -44.46
C GLY A 27 4.61 -0.64 -43.46
N GLU A 28 5.90 -0.82 -43.71
CA GLU A 28 6.96 -0.23 -42.89
C GLU A 28 6.92 1.29 -42.93
N HIS A 29 6.80 1.87 -44.13
CA HIS A 29 6.63 3.30 -44.31
C HIS A 29 5.39 3.84 -43.55
N HIS A 30 4.26 3.14 -43.63
CA HIS A 30 3.05 3.53 -42.93
C HIS A 30 3.22 3.49 -41.40
N GLN A 31 3.83 2.44 -40.87
CA GLN A 31 4.12 2.34 -39.44
C GLN A 31 5.06 3.46 -38.97
N TRP A 32 6.08 3.78 -39.76
CA TRP A 32 7.00 4.86 -39.50
C TRP A 32 6.29 6.21 -39.48
N GLN A 33 5.42 6.52 -40.48
CA GLN A 33 4.63 7.74 -40.48
C GLN A 33 3.77 7.89 -39.24
N ARG A 34 3.10 6.81 -38.81
CA ARG A 34 2.30 6.80 -37.59
C ARG A 34 3.14 7.11 -36.36
N ARG A 35 4.34 6.56 -36.26
CA ARG A 35 5.26 6.85 -35.14
C ARG A 35 5.62 8.33 -35.08
N GLN A 36 6.00 8.93 -36.24
CA GLN A 36 6.34 10.36 -36.30
C GLN A 36 5.16 11.26 -35.91
N LEU A 37 3.96 10.96 -36.38
CA LEU A 37 2.76 11.71 -36.04
C LEU A 37 2.39 11.58 -34.58
N LYS A 38 2.52 10.38 -33.96
CA LYS A 38 2.31 10.18 -32.54
C LYS A 38 3.31 10.93 -31.67
N LEU A 39 4.57 11.02 -32.11
CA LEU A 39 5.57 11.84 -31.43
C LEU A 39 5.20 13.32 -31.45
N LEU A 40 4.73 13.82 -32.60
CA LEU A 40 4.25 15.19 -32.72
C LEU A 40 3.01 15.44 -31.84
N GLU A 41 2.06 14.51 -31.81
CA GLU A 41 0.89 14.61 -30.97
C GLU A 41 1.29 14.68 -29.49
N ALA A 42 2.10 13.73 -29.03
CA ALA A 42 2.53 13.66 -27.64
C ALA A 42 3.29 14.93 -27.23
N GLY A 43 4.23 15.37 -28.03
CA GLY A 43 5.02 16.56 -27.73
C GLY A 43 4.22 17.87 -27.79
N LEU A 44 3.29 18.02 -28.73
CA LEU A 44 2.54 19.25 -28.91
C LEU A 44 1.31 19.35 -28.00
N ILE A 45 0.60 18.24 -27.76
CA ILE A 45 -0.68 18.24 -27.05
C ILE A 45 -0.50 18.01 -25.54
N HIS A 46 0.42 17.13 -25.16
CA HIS A 46 0.60 16.72 -23.76
C HIS A 46 1.69 17.50 -23.01
N HIS A 47 2.07 18.67 -23.50
CA HIS A 47 3.06 19.50 -22.81
C HIS A 47 2.51 19.99 -21.48
N PRO A 48 3.08 19.60 -20.31
CA PRO A 48 2.50 19.85 -18.98
C PRO A 48 2.44 21.34 -18.63
N SER A 49 3.39 22.14 -19.10
CA SER A 49 3.46 23.59 -18.81
C SER A 49 2.62 24.43 -19.78
N LEU A 50 2.06 23.83 -20.81
CA LEU A 50 1.30 24.53 -21.87
C LEU A 50 -0.03 23.80 -22.10
N PRO A 51 -0.96 23.80 -21.14
CA PRO A 51 -2.23 23.10 -21.27
C PRO A 51 -3.04 23.67 -22.43
N LEU A 52 -3.69 22.77 -23.17
CA LEU A 52 -4.56 23.10 -24.29
C LEU A 52 -6.02 22.87 -23.89
N ASP A 53 -6.88 23.77 -24.34
CA ASP A 53 -8.32 23.53 -24.30
C ASP A 53 -8.65 22.30 -25.18
N ARG A 54 -9.55 21.44 -24.71
CA ARG A 54 -10.02 20.25 -25.44
C ARG A 54 -10.68 20.57 -26.78
N LEU A 55 -11.22 21.79 -26.92
CA LEU A 55 -11.87 22.30 -28.12
C LEU A 55 -10.93 23.11 -29.04
N ASN A 56 -9.63 23.09 -28.80
CA ASN A 56 -8.67 23.80 -29.61
C ASN A 56 -8.70 23.29 -31.07
N ALA A 57 -9.05 24.17 -32.01
CA ALA A 57 -9.24 23.81 -33.43
C ALA A 57 -8.00 23.17 -34.08
N PRO A 58 -6.75 23.68 -33.91
CA PRO A 58 -5.53 23.01 -34.34
C PRO A 58 -5.37 21.57 -33.78
N VAL A 59 -5.75 21.32 -32.52
CA VAL A 59 -5.70 19.97 -31.92
C VAL A 59 -6.69 19.04 -32.62
N LEU A 60 -7.92 19.49 -32.83
CA LEU A 60 -8.96 18.69 -33.48
C LEU A 60 -8.54 18.33 -34.89
N ARG A 61 -8.05 19.31 -35.64
CA ARG A 61 -7.57 19.10 -37.02
C ARG A 61 -6.37 18.13 -37.08
N PHE A 62 -5.44 18.25 -36.15
CA PHE A 62 -4.32 17.32 -36.07
C PHE A 62 -4.78 15.88 -35.77
N ARG A 63 -5.74 15.71 -34.86
CA ARG A 63 -6.34 14.40 -34.53
C ARG A 63 -7.12 13.80 -35.70
N GLU A 64 -7.83 14.59 -36.49
CA GLU A 64 -8.49 14.11 -37.71
C GLU A 64 -7.46 13.52 -38.69
N ILE A 65 -6.33 14.21 -38.89
CA ILE A 65 -5.25 13.68 -39.72
C ILE A 65 -4.67 12.39 -39.16
N MET A 66 -4.48 12.32 -37.84
CA MET A 66 -4.03 11.10 -37.14
C MET A 66 -4.96 9.92 -37.39
N GLN A 67 -6.28 10.12 -37.31
CA GLN A 67 -7.27 9.06 -37.60
C GLN A 67 -7.16 8.55 -39.05
N VAL A 68 -6.93 9.42 -40.00
CA VAL A 68 -6.67 9.02 -41.40
C VAL A 68 -5.37 8.24 -41.51
N ALA A 69 -4.31 8.72 -40.84
CA ALA A 69 -3.00 8.06 -40.82
C ALA A 69 -3.00 6.71 -40.10
N ASP A 70 -3.93 6.48 -39.17
CA ASP A 70 -4.11 5.16 -38.53
C ASP A 70 -4.69 4.12 -39.48
N ALA A 71 -5.53 4.55 -40.43
CA ALA A 71 -6.19 3.66 -41.38
C ALA A 71 -5.33 3.39 -42.63
N ARG A 72 -4.57 4.37 -43.11
CA ARG A 72 -3.75 4.28 -44.33
C ARG A 72 -2.58 5.28 -44.33
N ALA A 73 -1.55 4.99 -45.11
CA ALA A 73 -0.48 5.94 -45.33
C ALA A 73 -1.01 7.26 -45.91
N ILE A 74 -0.52 8.38 -45.40
CA ILE A 74 -0.87 9.72 -45.84
C ILE A 74 0.15 10.23 -46.88
N ASP A 75 -0.30 11.08 -47.79
CA ASP A 75 0.60 11.77 -48.72
C ASP A 75 1.32 12.91 -47.99
N THR A 76 2.64 12.81 -47.93
CA THR A 76 3.54 13.81 -47.31
C THR A 76 4.35 14.60 -48.36
N GLY A 77 3.96 14.54 -49.61
CA GLY A 77 4.59 15.31 -50.69
C GLY A 77 4.49 16.84 -50.47
N LYS A 78 5.41 17.60 -51.06
CA LYS A 78 5.49 19.07 -50.90
C LYS A 78 4.19 19.79 -51.31
N ALA A 79 3.44 19.24 -52.26
CA ALA A 79 2.18 19.79 -52.76
C ALA A 79 0.94 19.23 -52.06
N SER A 80 1.10 18.30 -51.08
CA SER A 80 0.02 17.65 -50.41
C SER A 80 -0.72 18.60 -49.45
N ASP A 81 -2.05 18.64 -49.57
CA ASP A 81 -2.90 19.40 -48.66
C ASP A 81 -2.86 18.83 -47.23
N THR A 82 -2.68 17.51 -47.11
CA THR A 82 -2.50 16.85 -45.81
C THR A 82 -1.23 17.32 -45.13
N MET A 83 -0.10 17.36 -45.86
CA MET A 83 1.16 17.83 -45.31
C MET A 83 1.11 19.32 -44.95
N ARG A 84 0.44 20.14 -45.76
CA ARG A 84 0.21 21.56 -45.45
C ARG A 84 -0.61 21.70 -44.16
N ALA A 85 -1.69 20.95 -44.05
CA ALA A 85 -2.53 20.97 -42.85
C ALA A 85 -1.79 20.50 -41.57
N ILE A 86 -0.88 19.52 -41.69
CA ILE A 86 0.01 19.11 -40.58
C ILE A 86 0.94 20.28 -40.21
N CYS A 87 1.60 20.90 -41.16
CA CYS A 87 2.50 22.02 -40.88
C CYS A 87 1.77 23.19 -40.22
N ASP A 88 0.59 23.56 -40.69
CA ASP A 88 -0.22 24.65 -40.11
C ASP A 88 -0.64 24.32 -38.69
N ALA A 89 -1.09 23.09 -38.44
CA ALA A 89 -1.48 22.64 -37.09
C ALA A 89 -0.28 22.61 -36.13
N VAL A 90 0.86 22.09 -36.60
CA VAL A 90 2.09 22.06 -35.81
C VAL A 90 2.58 23.46 -35.46
N LEU A 91 2.62 24.38 -36.45
CA LEU A 91 3.00 25.77 -36.20
C LEU A 91 2.07 26.45 -35.20
N ALA A 92 0.74 26.30 -35.36
CA ALA A 92 -0.23 26.88 -34.44
C ALA A 92 -0.12 26.32 -33.03
N LEU A 93 0.22 25.04 -32.88
CA LEU A 93 0.39 24.38 -31.56
C LEU A 93 1.76 24.64 -30.95
N ALA A 94 2.80 24.86 -31.79
CA ALA A 94 4.14 25.14 -31.32
C ALA A 94 4.30 26.55 -30.76
N TRP A 95 3.62 27.53 -31.34
CA TRP A 95 3.62 28.91 -30.86
C TRP A 95 2.47 29.16 -29.88
N ARG A 96 2.72 29.02 -28.61
CA ARG A 96 1.76 29.33 -27.56
C ARG A 96 2.46 29.82 -26.29
N CYS A 97 1.78 30.63 -25.50
CA CYS A 97 2.31 31.19 -24.27
C CYS A 97 1.93 30.32 -23.07
N ALA A 98 2.82 30.18 -22.10
CA ALA A 98 2.49 29.59 -20.81
C ALA A 98 1.56 30.52 -20.04
N PRO A 99 0.47 30.02 -19.40
CA PRO A 99 -0.39 30.84 -18.56
C PRO A 99 0.40 31.37 -17.36
N GLY A 100 0.50 32.69 -17.23
CA GLY A 100 1.18 33.35 -16.10
C GLY A 100 2.50 34.02 -16.39
N THR A 101 3.08 33.90 -17.57
CA THR A 101 4.20 34.74 -18.00
C THR A 101 3.67 36.10 -18.43
N GLY A 102 3.70 37.07 -17.51
CA GLY A 102 3.06 38.39 -17.64
C GLY A 102 3.71 39.36 -18.62
N SER A 103 4.45 38.92 -19.61
CA SER A 103 5.00 39.76 -20.68
C SER A 103 4.20 39.56 -21.97
N PRO A 104 3.39 40.52 -22.38
CA PRO A 104 2.65 40.41 -23.64
C PRO A 104 3.63 40.59 -24.82
N GLY A 105 4.33 39.52 -25.17
CA GLY A 105 5.30 39.57 -26.30
C GLY A 105 6.27 38.41 -26.37
N GLU A 106 6.49 37.68 -25.27
CA GLU A 106 7.31 36.46 -25.31
C GLU A 106 6.41 35.25 -25.55
N ALA A 107 6.16 34.98 -26.85
CA ALA A 107 5.62 33.68 -27.23
C ALA A 107 6.64 32.59 -26.84
N CYS A 108 6.29 31.73 -25.92
CA CYS A 108 7.10 30.57 -25.62
C CYS A 108 7.01 29.60 -26.79
N HIS A 109 8.11 29.48 -27.52
CA HIS A 109 8.20 28.50 -28.58
C HIS A 109 8.35 27.12 -27.94
N TRP A 110 7.48 26.21 -28.33
CA TRP A 110 7.48 24.85 -27.76
C TRP A 110 8.85 24.14 -27.95
N ALA A 111 9.57 24.42 -29.02
CA ALA A 111 10.92 23.91 -29.28
C ALA A 111 11.99 24.43 -28.31
N ASP A 112 11.74 25.51 -27.62
CA ASP A 112 12.66 26.00 -26.60
C ASP A 112 12.70 25.13 -25.36
N GLY A 113 11.75 24.18 -25.25
CA GLY A 113 11.77 23.16 -24.23
C GLY A 113 11.94 21.76 -24.83
N TYR A 114 12.94 21.01 -24.48
CA TYR A 114 13.28 19.66 -24.95
C TYR A 114 12.18 18.58 -25.15
N PRO A 115 10.86 18.76 -24.86
CA PRO A 115 9.92 17.64 -24.77
C PRO A 115 9.84 16.78 -26.01
N LEU A 116 9.83 17.38 -27.22
CA LEU A 116 9.77 16.59 -28.45
C LEU A 116 11.07 15.85 -28.72
N ASN A 117 12.20 16.51 -28.48
CA ASN A 117 13.50 15.91 -28.71
C ASN A 117 13.77 14.78 -27.72
N VAL A 118 13.36 14.95 -26.47
CA VAL A 118 13.42 13.89 -25.45
C VAL A 118 12.52 12.72 -25.82
N LEU A 119 11.28 12.96 -26.27
CA LEU A 119 10.38 11.90 -26.73
C LEU A 119 10.93 11.16 -27.94
N LEU A 120 11.47 11.88 -28.90
CA LEU A 120 12.12 11.27 -30.07
C LEU A 120 13.33 10.44 -29.66
N TYR A 121 14.14 10.95 -28.74
CA TYR A 121 15.30 10.25 -28.22
C TYR A 121 14.94 8.99 -27.43
N VAL A 122 13.93 9.05 -26.57
CA VAL A 122 13.38 7.88 -25.87
C VAL A 122 12.89 6.83 -26.85
N SER A 123 12.20 7.25 -27.94
CA SER A 123 11.72 6.31 -28.97
C SER A 123 12.87 5.64 -29.73
N LEU A 124 13.97 6.37 -29.99
CA LEU A 124 15.16 5.79 -30.57
C LEU A 124 15.85 4.79 -29.64
N LEU A 125 15.93 5.10 -28.34
CA LEU A 125 16.44 4.17 -27.33
C LEU A 125 15.56 2.92 -27.22
N GLN A 126 14.24 3.06 -27.23
CA GLN A 126 13.31 1.92 -27.20
C GLN A 126 13.49 1.02 -28.43
N ALA A 127 13.73 1.60 -29.60
CA ALA A 127 13.93 0.84 -30.84
C ALA A 127 15.15 -0.11 -30.77
N ILE A 128 16.13 0.15 -29.92
CA ILE A 128 17.28 -0.75 -29.69
C ILE A 128 16.81 -2.09 -29.09
N PHE A 129 15.76 -2.08 -28.27
CA PHE A 129 15.21 -3.27 -27.61
C PHE A 129 14.08 -3.95 -28.42
N ASP A 130 13.58 -3.29 -29.50
CA ASP A 130 12.53 -3.83 -30.37
C ASP A 130 13.06 -4.83 -31.41
N LEU A 131 14.34 -5.14 -31.40
CA LEU A 131 14.95 -6.13 -32.30
C LEU A 131 14.33 -7.49 -32.04
N LYS A 132 13.63 -8.00 -33.05
CA LYS A 132 12.86 -9.28 -32.99
C LYS A 132 13.75 -10.53 -33.01
N GLU A 133 15.05 -10.39 -33.02
CA GLU A 133 15.99 -11.49 -33.02
C GLU A 133 16.43 -11.82 -31.60
N GLU A 134 16.30 -13.10 -31.21
CA GLU A 134 16.55 -13.64 -29.87
C GLU A 134 18.01 -13.54 -29.38
N THR A 135 18.90 -12.93 -30.15
CA THR A 135 20.32 -12.78 -29.85
C THR A 135 20.80 -11.35 -30.02
N VAL A 136 20.30 -10.44 -29.20
CA VAL A 136 20.96 -9.12 -29.07
C VAL A 136 22.21 -9.33 -28.21
N VAL A 137 23.36 -9.41 -28.87
CA VAL A 137 24.64 -9.43 -28.18
C VAL A 137 24.84 -8.05 -27.53
N LEU A 138 25.24 -8.01 -26.26
CA LEU A 138 25.51 -6.76 -25.52
C LEU A 138 26.44 -5.80 -26.30
N ASP A 139 27.37 -6.34 -27.08
CA ASP A 139 28.29 -5.59 -27.93
C ASP A 139 27.54 -4.77 -29.01
N GLU A 140 26.45 -5.30 -29.57
CA GLU A 140 25.62 -4.58 -30.58
C GLU A 140 24.85 -3.42 -29.94
N VAL A 141 24.40 -3.56 -28.71
CA VAL A 141 23.75 -2.48 -27.95
C VAL A 141 24.74 -1.33 -27.72
N ASP A 142 25.97 -1.63 -27.36
CA ASP A 142 27.00 -0.61 -27.13
C ASP A 142 27.37 0.11 -28.42
N GLU A 143 27.46 -0.58 -29.54
CA GLU A 143 27.67 0.04 -30.86
C GLU A 143 26.52 0.96 -31.26
N LEU A 144 25.27 0.55 -31.05
CA LEU A 144 24.10 1.36 -31.32
C LEU A 144 24.04 2.59 -30.40
N LEU A 145 24.37 2.46 -29.13
CA LEU A 145 24.46 3.60 -28.22
C LEU A 145 25.54 4.59 -28.63
N GLU A 146 26.68 4.11 -29.14
CA GLU A 146 27.74 4.99 -29.67
C GLU A 146 27.28 5.73 -30.94
N LEU A 147 26.55 5.08 -31.83
CA LEU A 147 25.93 5.73 -32.97
C LEU A 147 24.91 6.80 -32.56
N MET A 148 24.13 6.51 -31.51
CA MET A 148 23.16 7.48 -31.00
C MET A 148 23.81 8.71 -30.36
N ARG A 149 24.99 8.58 -29.76
CA ARG A 149 25.77 9.73 -29.25
C ARG A 149 26.05 10.77 -30.33
N ARG A 150 26.19 10.35 -31.56
CA ARG A 150 26.38 11.29 -32.70
C ARG A 150 25.14 12.16 -32.96
N ALA A 151 23.95 11.67 -32.60
CA ALA A 151 22.71 12.41 -32.70
C ALA A 151 22.49 13.43 -31.57
N TRP A 152 23.26 13.34 -30.47
CA TRP A 152 23.05 14.20 -29.30
C TRP A 152 23.11 15.69 -29.60
N GLN A 153 24.10 16.13 -30.39
CA GLN A 153 24.23 17.54 -30.74
C GLN A 153 23.03 18.04 -31.55
N THR A 154 22.49 17.19 -32.43
CA THR A 154 21.34 17.54 -33.28
C THR A 154 20.05 17.63 -32.47
N LEU A 155 19.88 16.73 -31.48
CA LEU A 155 18.69 16.65 -30.65
C LEU A 155 18.78 17.54 -29.40
N GLY A 156 19.92 18.13 -29.11
CA GLY A 156 20.17 18.90 -27.91
C GLY A 156 20.22 18.02 -26.64
N ILE A 157 20.55 16.74 -26.80
CA ILE A 157 20.71 15.79 -25.70
C ILE A 157 22.13 15.90 -25.14
N ASP A 158 22.26 16.00 -23.85
CA ASP A 158 23.51 15.88 -23.12
C ASP A 158 23.58 14.54 -22.34
N LYS A 159 24.68 14.30 -21.65
CA LYS A 159 24.88 13.09 -20.87
C LYS A 159 23.84 12.94 -19.76
N MET A 160 23.46 14.06 -19.11
CA MET A 160 22.51 14.05 -18.02
C MET A 160 21.11 13.63 -18.49
N ILE A 161 20.63 14.22 -19.60
CA ILE A 161 19.34 13.84 -20.20
C ILE A 161 19.39 12.41 -20.72
N HIS A 162 20.51 11.99 -21.33
CA HIS A 162 20.70 10.59 -21.76
C HIS A 162 20.52 9.63 -20.58
N ASN A 163 21.21 9.86 -19.47
CA ASN A 163 21.14 8.96 -18.31
C ASN A 163 19.69 8.81 -17.80
N VAL A 164 18.95 9.93 -17.71
CA VAL A 164 17.54 9.88 -17.29
C VAL A 164 16.67 9.11 -18.30
N CYS A 165 16.82 9.38 -19.61
CA CYS A 165 16.07 8.68 -20.66
C CYS A 165 16.41 7.20 -20.71
N PHE A 166 17.68 6.86 -20.56
CA PHE A 166 18.15 5.47 -20.60
C PHE A 166 17.67 4.67 -19.38
N ALA A 167 17.76 5.26 -18.17
CA ALA A 167 17.15 4.65 -16.96
C ALA A 167 15.65 4.36 -17.16
N TRP A 168 14.94 5.31 -17.78
CA TRP A 168 13.52 5.15 -18.10
C TRP A 168 13.25 4.01 -19.07
N VAL A 169 13.99 3.92 -20.16
CA VAL A 169 13.82 2.86 -21.18
C VAL A 169 14.14 1.49 -20.61
N LEU A 170 15.24 1.35 -19.86
CA LEU A 170 15.59 0.09 -19.17
C LEU A 170 14.50 -0.33 -18.19
N PHE A 171 13.96 0.61 -17.43
CA PHE A 171 12.85 0.33 -16.53
C PHE A 171 11.59 -0.08 -17.29
N GLN A 172 11.23 0.61 -18.37
CA GLN A 172 10.07 0.23 -19.19
C GLN A 172 10.23 -1.16 -19.79
N GLN A 173 11.42 -1.50 -20.26
CA GLN A 173 11.70 -2.81 -20.81
C GLN A 173 11.59 -3.90 -19.73
N TYR A 174 12.14 -3.66 -18.54
CA TYR A 174 11.97 -4.56 -17.39
C TYR A 174 10.49 -4.80 -17.06
N VAL A 175 9.66 -3.77 -17.10
CA VAL A 175 8.20 -3.92 -16.89
C VAL A 175 7.54 -4.66 -18.04
N ALA A 176 7.93 -4.40 -19.29
CA ALA A 176 7.37 -5.02 -20.49
C ALA A 176 7.69 -6.52 -20.59
N THR A 177 8.87 -6.94 -20.13
CA THR A 177 9.26 -8.38 -20.05
C THR A 177 8.57 -9.14 -18.92
N GLY A 178 7.64 -8.53 -18.21
CA GLY A 178 6.92 -9.16 -17.11
C GLY A 178 7.79 -9.35 -15.87
N GLN A 179 8.87 -8.58 -15.72
CA GLN A 179 9.81 -8.61 -14.59
C GLN A 179 10.63 -9.92 -14.51
N ILE A 180 10.82 -10.57 -15.64
CA ILE A 180 11.57 -11.84 -15.72
C ILE A 180 13.09 -11.60 -15.81
N GLU A 181 13.52 -10.45 -16.35
CA GLU A 181 14.91 -10.12 -16.59
C GLU A 181 15.48 -9.18 -15.52
N PRO A 182 16.07 -9.71 -14.43
CA PRO A 182 16.61 -8.90 -13.33
C PRO A 182 17.80 -8.02 -13.78
N ASP A 183 18.51 -8.41 -14.84
CA ASP A 183 19.66 -7.66 -15.35
C ASP A 183 19.27 -6.30 -15.90
N LEU A 184 18.11 -6.18 -16.56
CA LEU A 184 17.57 -4.89 -17.01
C LEU A 184 17.32 -3.95 -15.83
N ALA A 185 16.77 -4.47 -14.75
CA ALA A 185 16.52 -3.68 -13.55
C ALA A 185 17.83 -3.31 -12.83
N GLY A 186 18.81 -4.23 -12.81
CA GLY A 186 20.16 -3.97 -12.32
C GLY A 186 20.86 -2.86 -13.10
N ALA A 187 20.76 -2.91 -14.43
CA ALA A 187 21.26 -1.85 -15.31
C ALA A 187 20.55 -0.51 -15.05
N ALA A 188 19.23 -0.51 -14.91
CA ALA A 188 18.45 0.69 -14.58
C ALA A 188 18.91 1.30 -13.24
N LEU A 189 19.12 0.48 -12.21
CA LEU A 189 19.63 0.93 -10.90
C LEU A 189 21.04 1.51 -10.99
N THR A 190 21.90 0.93 -11.82
CA THR A 190 23.24 1.46 -12.05
C THR A 190 23.18 2.84 -12.70
N VAL A 191 22.38 3.00 -13.74
CA VAL A 191 22.17 4.29 -14.41
C VAL A 191 21.49 5.32 -13.46
N LEU A 192 20.57 4.89 -12.59
CA LEU A 192 20.01 5.77 -11.57
C LEU A 192 21.08 6.27 -10.57
N GLY A 193 22.14 5.49 -10.32
CA GLY A 193 23.31 5.96 -9.58
C GLY A 193 24.01 7.14 -10.27
N ASP A 194 24.18 7.07 -11.59
CA ASP A 194 24.73 8.18 -12.39
C ASP A 194 23.78 9.38 -12.40
N VAL A 195 22.48 9.15 -12.54
CA VAL A 195 21.45 10.20 -12.45
C VAL A 195 21.50 10.90 -11.08
N ALA A 196 21.72 10.17 -10.00
CA ALA A 196 21.86 10.74 -8.66
C ALA A 196 23.09 11.65 -8.56
N ALA A 197 24.20 11.28 -9.19
CA ALA A 197 25.40 12.11 -9.25
C ALA A 197 25.19 13.38 -10.09
N ASP A 198 24.56 13.25 -11.24
CA ASP A 198 24.22 14.36 -12.14
C ASP A 198 23.22 15.33 -11.49
N ALA A 199 22.27 14.81 -10.72
CA ALA A 199 21.25 15.58 -10.03
C ALA A 199 21.78 16.46 -8.89
N LYS A 200 23.03 16.29 -8.44
CA LYS A 200 23.68 17.13 -7.42
C LYS A 200 24.35 18.39 -7.98
N GLN A 201 24.40 18.57 -9.28
CA GLN A 201 25.02 19.74 -9.90
C GLN A 201 24.19 21.02 -9.66
N GLU A 202 24.87 22.14 -9.33
CA GLU A 202 24.20 23.39 -8.92
C GLU A 202 23.47 24.12 -10.06
N HIS A 203 23.94 23.99 -11.29
CA HIS A 203 23.37 24.68 -12.48
C HIS A 203 22.64 23.72 -13.38
N ARG A 204 21.38 23.44 -13.05
CA ARG A 204 20.52 22.55 -13.82
C ARG A 204 19.56 23.32 -14.72
N ASP A 205 19.41 22.86 -15.95
CA ASP A 205 18.36 23.34 -16.85
C ASP A 205 16.97 23.00 -16.24
N PRO A 206 16.02 23.96 -16.19
CA PRO A 206 14.66 23.72 -15.72
C PRO A 206 13.97 22.53 -16.42
N VAL A 207 14.27 22.33 -17.71
CA VAL A 207 13.70 21.21 -18.48
C VAL A 207 14.29 19.87 -18.06
N TYR A 208 15.59 19.81 -17.77
CA TYR A 208 16.19 18.62 -17.17
C TYR A 208 15.50 18.25 -15.85
N THR A 209 15.28 19.24 -14.99
CA THR A 209 14.59 19.03 -13.69
C THR A 209 13.17 18.50 -13.89
N GLN A 210 12.45 18.97 -14.89
CA GLN A 210 11.10 18.50 -15.20
C GLN A 210 11.10 17.06 -15.73
N VAL A 211 12.01 16.73 -16.66
CA VAL A 211 12.15 15.36 -17.20
C VAL A 211 12.55 14.40 -16.07
N LEU A 212 13.54 14.79 -15.27
CA LEU A 212 13.99 14.04 -14.10
C LEU A 212 12.84 13.74 -13.14
N SER A 213 12.11 14.77 -12.74
CA SER A 213 10.96 14.64 -11.82
C SER A 213 9.88 13.72 -12.38
N SER A 214 9.54 13.84 -13.66
CA SER A 214 8.53 13.01 -14.32
C SER A 214 8.94 11.54 -14.38
N VAL A 215 10.18 11.26 -14.77
CA VAL A 215 10.71 9.89 -14.87
C VAL A 215 10.84 9.26 -13.49
N LEU A 216 11.48 9.95 -12.56
CA LEU A 216 11.66 9.42 -11.20
C LEU A 216 10.31 9.21 -10.48
N GLY A 217 9.36 10.14 -10.64
CA GLY A 217 8.01 10.00 -10.12
C GLY A 217 7.32 8.75 -10.66
N SER A 218 7.39 8.54 -11.98
CA SER A 218 6.75 7.36 -12.62
C SER A 218 7.36 6.03 -12.15
N ILE A 219 8.69 5.95 -12.00
CA ILE A 219 9.37 4.74 -11.48
C ILE A 219 9.02 4.54 -10.01
N HIS A 220 9.02 5.62 -9.24
CA HIS A 220 8.68 5.60 -7.82
C HIS A 220 7.25 5.11 -7.59
N ASP A 221 6.26 5.73 -8.24
CA ASP A 221 4.84 5.39 -8.10
C ASP A 221 4.56 3.92 -8.47
N TRP A 222 5.19 3.44 -9.54
CA TRP A 222 5.08 2.04 -9.95
C TRP A 222 5.61 1.08 -8.88
N SER A 223 6.75 1.41 -8.30
CA SER A 223 7.40 0.60 -7.27
C SER A 223 6.65 0.68 -5.96
N GLU A 224 6.29 1.89 -5.52
CA GLU A 224 5.58 2.14 -4.27
C GLU A 224 4.22 1.46 -4.23
N LYS A 225 3.44 1.53 -5.32
CA LYS A 225 2.15 0.85 -5.42
C LYS A 225 2.24 -0.66 -5.12
N ARG A 226 3.36 -1.29 -5.49
CA ARG A 226 3.60 -2.71 -5.21
C ARG A 226 4.06 -2.97 -3.78
N LEU A 227 4.85 -2.04 -3.24
CA LEU A 227 5.40 -2.16 -1.90
C LEU A 227 4.38 -1.87 -0.80
N LEU A 228 3.44 -0.96 -1.04
CA LEU A 228 2.35 -0.68 -0.09
C LEU A 228 1.43 -1.88 0.14
N ASP A 229 1.45 -2.87 -0.74
CA ASP A 229 0.66 -4.11 -0.64
C ASP A 229 1.48 -5.33 -1.11
N TYR A 230 2.72 -5.45 -0.62
CA TYR A 230 3.64 -6.50 -1.09
C TYR A 230 3.16 -7.92 -0.76
N HIS A 231 2.35 -8.09 0.28
CA HIS A 231 1.71 -9.37 0.59
C HIS A 231 0.78 -9.84 -0.54
N GLU A 232 0.04 -8.93 -1.18
CA GLU A 232 -0.79 -9.29 -2.34
C GLU A 232 0.04 -9.55 -3.58
N TRP A 233 1.05 -8.71 -3.84
CA TRP A 233 1.86 -8.81 -5.06
C TRP A 233 2.83 -9.98 -5.07
N TYR A 234 3.40 -10.36 -3.93
CA TYR A 234 4.47 -11.35 -3.84
C TYR A 234 4.14 -12.54 -2.93
N GLY A 235 3.01 -12.52 -2.21
CA GLY A 235 2.60 -13.58 -1.28
C GLY A 235 1.73 -14.67 -1.90
N LYS A 236 0.97 -14.37 -2.97
CA LYS A 236 0.02 -15.31 -3.57
C LYS A 236 0.61 -15.99 -4.81
N GLY A 237 1.05 -17.23 -4.66
CA GLY A 237 1.05 -18.20 -5.76
C GLY A 237 2.10 -18.08 -6.85
N MET A 238 3.02 -17.15 -6.81
CA MET A 238 4.15 -17.13 -7.73
C MET A 238 5.36 -17.86 -7.11
N ALA A 239 5.26 -19.15 -7.01
CA ALA A 239 6.29 -20.03 -6.45
C ALA A 239 7.67 -19.93 -7.13
N ALA A 240 7.79 -19.19 -8.24
CA ALA A 240 9.05 -19.01 -8.97
C ALA A 240 9.84 -17.75 -8.55
N THR A 241 9.21 -16.76 -7.94
CA THR A 241 9.86 -15.47 -7.65
C THR A 241 9.86 -15.06 -6.18
N GLY A 242 8.90 -15.48 -5.38
CA GLY A 242 8.86 -15.28 -3.93
C GLY A 242 9.21 -13.87 -3.45
N ALA A 243 9.55 -13.73 -2.18
CA ALA A 243 9.99 -12.48 -1.57
C ALA A 243 11.23 -11.86 -2.23
N GLY A 244 12.06 -12.66 -2.90
CA GLY A 244 13.22 -12.19 -3.65
C GLY A 244 12.87 -11.22 -4.79
N ALA A 245 11.70 -11.37 -5.41
CA ALA A 245 11.24 -10.48 -6.47
C ALA A 245 10.93 -9.05 -5.97
N MET A 246 10.70 -8.87 -4.68
CA MET A 246 10.47 -7.57 -4.07
C MET A 246 11.74 -6.71 -3.98
N VAL A 247 12.93 -7.32 -4.03
CA VAL A 247 14.23 -6.62 -3.91
C VAL A 247 14.38 -5.50 -4.94
N ILE A 248 13.99 -5.77 -6.18
CA ILE A 248 14.14 -4.82 -7.29
C ILE A 248 13.18 -3.62 -7.12
N PRO A 249 11.86 -3.80 -6.98
CA PRO A 249 10.96 -2.68 -6.70
C PRO A 249 11.37 -1.87 -5.46
N LEU A 250 11.85 -2.53 -4.42
CA LEU A 250 12.30 -1.85 -3.22
C LEU A 250 13.56 -1.01 -3.48
N SER A 251 14.55 -1.55 -4.20
CA SER A 251 15.75 -0.81 -4.58
C SER A 251 15.42 0.38 -5.48
N LEU A 252 14.50 0.22 -6.43
CA LEU A 252 14.02 1.31 -7.30
C LEU A 252 13.30 2.40 -6.49
N ALA A 253 12.39 2.02 -5.59
CA ALA A 253 11.65 2.97 -4.75
C ALA A 253 12.59 3.78 -3.84
N LEU A 254 13.55 3.13 -3.22
CA LEU A 254 14.53 3.78 -2.33
C LEU A 254 15.48 4.70 -3.11
N SER A 255 15.97 4.26 -4.27
CA SER A 255 16.87 5.07 -5.10
C SER A 255 16.16 6.30 -5.65
N THR A 256 14.95 6.13 -6.21
CA THR A 256 14.18 7.25 -6.76
C THR A 256 13.73 8.23 -5.68
N SER A 257 13.22 7.76 -4.54
CA SER A 257 12.81 8.65 -3.44
C SER A 257 13.98 9.44 -2.87
N LYS A 258 15.17 8.83 -2.78
CA LYS A 258 16.37 9.54 -2.34
C LYS A 258 16.76 10.65 -3.32
N ILE A 259 16.77 10.36 -4.62
CA ILE A 259 17.12 11.34 -5.65
C ILE A 259 16.09 12.48 -5.65
N ILE A 260 14.79 12.18 -5.56
CA ILE A 260 13.72 13.18 -5.50
C ILE A 260 13.91 14.08 -4.27
N ALA A 261 14.13 13.50 -3.10
CA ALA A 261 14.31 14.24 -1.86
C ALA A 261 15.54 15.18 -1.89
N GLU A 262 16.65 14.71 -2.47
CA GLU A 262 17.90 15.50 -2.54
C GLU A 262 17.89 16.54 -3.69
N SER A 263 17.07 16.35 -4.75
CA SER A 263 17.28 17.04 -6.02
C SER A 263 16.10 17.85 -6.53
N VAL A 264 14.86 17.59 -6.05
CA VAL A 264 13.64 18.25 -6.57
C VAL A 264 13.00 19.09 -5.47
N PRO A 265 13.20 20.43 -5.46
CA PRO A 265 12.56 21.31 -4.49
C PRO A 265 11.03 21.29 -4.67
N GLY A 266 10.28 21.01 -3.60
CA GLY A 266 8.82 21.13 -3.58
C GLY A 266 8.03 19.86 -3.95
N MET A 267 8.65 18.75 -4.33
CA MET A 267 8.01 17.45 -4.28
C MET A 267 8.15 16.93 -2.84
N GLY A 268 7.17 17.30 -2.00
CA GLY A 268 7.16 16.97 -0.57
C GLY A 268 7.06 15.48 -0.32
N ILE A 269 8.21 14.82 -0.35
CA ILE A 269 8.40 13.62 0.44
C ILE A 269 8.77 14.18 1.81
N ASP A 270 7.83 14.11 2.76
CA ASP A 270 8.00 14.63 4.11
C ASP A 270 9.26 14.04 4.74
N LEU A 271 10.35 14.82 4.68
CA LEU A 271 11.59 14.57 5.44
C LEU A 271 11.49 15.14 6.86
N ALA A 272 10.35 15.78 7.17
CA ALA A 272 10.24 16.67 8.33
C ALA A 272 10.27 15.95 9.70
N ASP A 273 10.08 14.62 9.74
CA ASP A 273 10.00 13.89 11.03
C ASP A 273 11.32 13.19 11.44
N SER A 274 12.41 13.30 10.68
CA SER A 274 13.60 12.48 10.96
C SER A 274 14.78 13.18 11.64
N GLU A 275 14.67 14.46 12.00
CA GLU A 275 15.78 15.15 12.68
C GLU A 275 15.86 14.90 14.20
N HIS A 276 14.89 14.22 14.82
CA HIS A 276 14.85 14.08 16.29
C HIS A 276 14.89 12.65 16.84
N ASP A 277 14.79 11.61 16.01
CA ASP A 277 14.97 10.24 16.50
C ASP A 277 16.12 9.53 15.79
N GLY A 278 17.21 9.34 16.50
CA GLY A 278 18.50 8.82 16.04
C GLY A 278 18.54 7.34 15.64
N ILE A 279 17.50 6.77 15.03
CA ILE A 279 17.42 5.32 14.81
C ILE A 279 17.14 4.91 13.35
N GLY A 280 16.71 5.79 12.48
CA GLY A 280 16.35 5.38 11.13
C GLY A 280 17.20 6.04 10.05
N SER A 281 17.94 5.26 9.27
CA SER A 281 18.36 5.76 7.96
C SER A 281 17.12 6.06 7.13
N PHE A 282 17.20 7.02 6.19
CA PHE A 282 16.11 7.32 5.24
C PHE A 282 15.47 6.05 4.63
N ALA A 283 16.30 5.07 4.27
CA ALA A 283 15.85 3.78 3.76
C ALA A 283 15.05 2.98 4.79
N GLY A 284 15.50 2.96 6.05
CA GLY A 284 14.82 2.24 7.13
C GLY A 284 13.41 2.77 7.40
N ASN A 285 13.25 4.09 7.46
CA ASN A 285 11.94 4.72 7.69
C ASN A 285 10.96 4.46 6.53
N ARG A 286 11.44 4.47 5.29
CA ARG A 286 10.61 4.14 4.12
C ARG A 286 10.19 2.67 4.13
N VAL A 287 11.11 1.76 4.46
CA VAL A 287 10.79 0.33 4.58
C VAL A 287 9.80 0.07 5.71
N ASP A 288 9.97 0.71 6.88
CA ASP A 288 9.00 0.63 7.98
C ASP A 288 7.60 1.05 7.53
N HIS A 289 7.50 2.16 6.78
CA HIS A 289 6.24 2.61 6.21
C HIS A 289 5.59 1.54 5.30
N TYR A 290 6.37 0.93 4.39
CA TYR A 290 5.86 -0.12 3.49
C TYR A 290 5.40 -1.36 4.27
N VAL A 291 6.17 -1.78 5.27
CA VAL A 291 5.81 -2.90 6.15
C VAL A 291 4.48 -2.64 6.84
N ARG A 292 4.35 -1.48 7.50
CA ARG A 292 3.11 -1.13 8.22
C ARG A 292 1.91 -1.01 7.30
N CYS A 293 2.07 -0.44 6.11
CA CYS A 293 0.98 -0.33 5.14
C CYS A 293 0.55 -1.69 4.60
N SER A 294 1.50 -2.52 4.16
CA SER A 294 1.19 -3.84 3.63
C SER A 294 0.55 -4.75 4.69
N MET A 295 1.01 -4.68 5.95
CA MET A 295 0.40 -5.43 7.05
C MET A 295 -1.03 -5.00 7.35
N ARG A 296 -1.32 -3.69 7.36
CA ARG A 296 -2.70 -3.19 7.51
C ARG A 296 -3.59 -3.68 6.37
N ASN A 297 -3.09 -3.64 5.13
CA ASN A 297 -3.84 -4.10 3.96
C ASN A 297 -4.09 -5.62 4.02
N ALA A 298 -3.08 -6.41 4.39
CA ALA A 298 -3.21 -7.86 4.55
C ALA A 298 -4.22 -8.21 5.66
N PHE A 299 -4.16 -7.53 6.80
CA PHE A 299 -5.13 -7.68 7.89
C PHE A 299 -6.54 -7.28 7.47
N ALA A 300 -6.71 -6.16 6.76
CA ALA A 300 -8.01 -5.74 6.24
C ALA A 300 -8.62 -6.78 5.29
N LYS A 301 -7.81 -7.36 4.39
CA LYS A 301 -8.23 -8.44 3.49
C LYS A 301 -8.61 -9.72 4.26
N ALA A 302 -7.85 -10.08 5.29
CA ALA A 302 -8.22 -11.20 6.16
C ALA A 302 -9.59 -10.97 6.82
N LEU A 303 -9.82 -9.76 7.34
CA LEU A 303 -11.12 -9.37 7.91
C LEU A 303 -12.24 -9.40 6.87
N GLU A 304 -12.01 -8.88 5.66
CA GLU A 304 -12.99 -8.92 4.56
C GLU A 304 -13.33 -10.35 4.15
N ASN A 305 -12.35 -11.24 4.08
CA ASN A 305 -12.56 -12.64 3.76
C ASN A 305 -13.44 -13.33 4.82
N GLU A 306 -13.20 -13.04 6.11
CA GLU A 306 -14.03 -13.55 7.20
C GLU A 306 -15.47 -13.01 7.17
N LEU A 307 -15.65 -11.74 6.78
CA LEU A 307 -16.97 -11.12 6.63
C LEU A 307 -17.64 -11.45 5.29
N GLY A 308 -16.87 -11.69 4.22
CA GLY A 308 -17.35 -11.84 2.84
C GLY A 308 -17.70 -13.27 2.42
N GLN A 309 -17.37 -14.29 3.20
CA GLN A 309 -17.77 -15.68 2.90
C GLN A 309 -19.30 -15.91 2.91
N GLY A 310 -20.10 -14.91 3.29
CA GLY A 310 -21.56 -14.92 3.20
C GLY A 310 -22.17 -14.73 1.81
N ASN A 311 -21.39 -14.49 0.75
CA ASN A 311 -21.92 -14.15 -0.58
C ASN A 311 -21.96 -15.34 -1.58
N SER A 312 -21.77 -16.56 -1.13
CA SER A 312 -22.10 -17.74 -1.92
C SER A 312 -23.58 -18.08 -1.69
N MET A 313 -24.33 -18.24 -2.76
CA MET A 313 -25.79 -18.45 -2.86
C MET A 313 -26.37 -19.67 -2.11
N VAL A 314 -25.77 -20.12 -1.01
CA VAL A 314 -26.29 -21.22 -0.20
C VAL A 314 -26.01 -20.94 1.27
N ILE A 315 -27.11 -20.74 2.01
CA ILE A 315 -27.23 -20.76 3.48
C ILE A 315 -26.73 -19.49 4.19
N GLN A 316 -27.68 -18.67 4.63
CA GLN A 316 -27.58 -17.79 5.81
C GLN A 316 -26.99 -18.60 6.97
N ARG A 317 -25.68 -18.50 7.19
CA ARG A 317 -25.12 -18.67 8.53
C ARG A 317 -25.15 -17.27 9.14
N ASP A 318 -25.89 -17.13 10.22
CA ASP A 318 -25.62 -16.10 11.24
C ASP A 318 -24.21 -16.39 11.75
N ASP A 319 -23.20 -15.84 11.07
CA ASP A 319 -21.82 -15.96 11.53
C ASP A 319 -21.73 -15.20 12.86
N ASP A 320 -21.59 -15.96 13.95
CA ASP A 320 -21.43 -15.44 15.28
C ASP A 320 -20.17 -14.52 15.28
N PRO A 321 -20.31 -13.22 15.63
CA PRO A 321 -19.18 -12.30 15.68
C PRO A 321 -18.02 -12.79 16.55
N SER A 322 -18.29 -13.66 17.52
CA SER A 322 -17.26 -14.25 18.39
C SER A 322 -16.37 -15.23 17.65
N GLU A 323 -16.96 -16.06 16.80
CA GLU A 323 -16.23 -17.03 15.98
C GLU A 323 -15.38 -16.31 14.93
N THR A 324 -15.93 -15.25 14.30
CA THR A 324 -15.19 -14.40 13.37
C THR A 324 -13.96 -13.78 14.03
N MET A 325 -14.11 -13.24 15.25
CA MET A 325 -12.98 -12.69 16.00
C MET A 325 -11.93 -13.74 16.38
N ALA A 326 -12.35 -14.95 16.70
CA ALA A 326 -11.43 -16.05 17.04
C ALA A 326 -10.67 -16.57 15.83
N ARG A 327 -11.32 -16.67 14.65
CA ARG A 327 -10.68 -17.03 13.38
C ARG A 327 -9.70 -15.96 12.94
N LEU A 328 -10.11 -14.68 13.02
CA LEU A 328 -9.25 -13.56 12.69
C LEU A 328 -7.98 -13.51 13.58
N ALA A 329 -8.07 -13.90 14.86
CA ALA A 329 -6.89 -14.04 15.70
C ALA A 329 -5.90 -15.07 15.15
N LYS A 330 -6.40 -16.21 14.71
CA LYS A 330 -5.59 -17.27 14.10
C LYS A 330 -4.97 -16.82 12.78
N ASP A 331 -5.74 -16.15 11.92
CA ASP A 331 -5.25 -15.63 10.65
C ASP A 331 -4.19 -14.55 10.87
N THR A 332 -4.36 -13.71 11.89
CA THR A 332 -3.36 -12.70 12.29
C THR A 332 -2.04 -13.33 12.71
N GLU A 333 -2.09 -14.44 13.48
CA GLU A 333 -0.90 -15.21 13.85
C GLU A 333 -0.21 -15.81 12.62
N GLN A 334 -0.98 -16.39 11.70
CA GLN A 334 -0.45 -16.95 10.45
C GLN A 334 0.17 -15.88 9.56
N LEU A 335 -0.45 -14.69 9.46
CA LEU A 335 0.12 -13.56 8.72
C LEU A 335 1.45 -13.10 9.32
N ALA A 336 1.55 -13.01 10.65
CA ALA A 336 2.78 -12.66 11.34
C ALA A 336 3.89 -13.67 11.06
N GLN A 337 3.58 -14.95 11.15
CA GLN A 337 4.52 -16.04 10.89
C GLN A 337 4.98 -16.05 9.43
N PHE A 338 4.06 -15.89 8.49
CA PHE A 338 4.37 -15.80 7.07
C PHE A 338 5.28 -14.62 6.73
N GLU A 339 5.07 -13.46 7.36
CA GLU A 339 5.93 -12.28 7.22
C GLU A 339 7.35 -12.56 7.70
N LEU A 340 7.48 -13.12 8.90
CA LEU A 340 8.79 -13.42 9.52
C LEU A 340 9.58 -14.44 8.71
N GLU A 341 8.92 -15.44 8.14
CA GLU A 341 9.57 -16.49 7.37
C GLU A 341 9.97 -16.05 5.97
N ASN A 342 9.16 -15.22 5.30
CA ASN A 342 9.32 -14.94 3.88
C ASN A 342 9.86 -13.55 3.57
N PHE A 343 9.33 -12.49 4.17
CA PHE A 343 9.66 -11.11 3.79
C PHE A 343 10.68 -10.45 4.72
N SER A 344 10.57 -10.66 6.02
CA SER A 344 11.48 -10.06 6.99
C SER A 344 12.96 -10.33 6.71
N PRO A 345 13.41 -11.54 6.30
CA PRO A 345 14.81 -11.79 5.97
C PRO A 345 15.31 -10.94 4.81
N VAL A 346 14.45 -10.63 3.84
CA VAL A 346 14.79 -9.78 2.69
C VAL A 346 14.86 -8.32 3.12
N LEU A 347 13.89 -7.86 3.92
CA LEU A 347 13.79 -6.48 4.39
C LEU A 347 14.87 -6.07 5.37
N LYS A 348 15.48 -7.02 6.10
CA LYS A 348 16.60 -6.78 7.03
C LYS A 348 17.82 -6.12 6.39
N ARG A 349 17.93 -6.11 5.05
CA ARG A 349 18.99 -5.39 4.33
C ARG A 349 18.87 -3.86 4.47
N TRP A 350 17.69 -3.34 4.72
CA TRP A 350 17.38 -1.90 4.78
C TRP A 350 16.78 -1.44 6.10
N HIS A 351 16.10 -2.33 6.80
CA HIS A 351 15.46 -2.06 8.09
C HIS A 351 15.93 -3.08 9.13
N PRO A 352 16.37 -2.65 10.31
CA PRO A 352 16.93 -3.58 11.30
C PRO A 352 15.89 -4.55 11.89
N PHE A 353 14.62 -4.12 12.04
CA PHE A 353 13.57 -4.88 12.72
C PHE A 353 12.26 -4.91 11.93
N PRO A 354 12.25 -5.41 10.69
CA PRO A 354 11.05 -5.36 9.86
C PRO A 354 9.97 -6.29 10.40
N GLY A 355 10.35 -7.44 10.97
CA GLY A 355 9.43 -8.39 11.58
C GLY A 355 8.74 -7.82 12.81
N ALA A 356 9.49 -7.15 13.69
CA ALA A 356 8.91 -6.51 14.87
C ALA A 356 7.90 -5.40 14.49
N SER A 357 8.23 -4.58 13.47
CA SER A 357 7.29 -3.56 12.95
C SER A 357 6.02 -4.17 12.37
N ALA A 358 6.15 -5.27 11.64
CA ALA A 358 5.02 -6.00 11.06
C ALA A 358 4.11 -6.56 12.15
N VAL A 359 4.69 -7.29 13.09
CA VAL A 359 3.95 -7.93 14.20
C VAL A 359 3.31 -6.89 15.11
N ALA A 360 4.01 -5.78 15.42
CA ALA A 360 3.44 -4.66 16.20
C ALA A 360 2.23 -4.04 15.49
N THR A 361 2.30 -3.92 14.17
CA THR A 361 1.18 -3.40 13.36
C THR A 361 -0.02 -4.35 13.42
N LEU A 362 0.18 -5.65 13.23
CA LEU A 362 -0.88 -6.66 13.33
C LEU A 362 -1.50 -6.71 14.72
N HIS A 363 -0.67 -6.68 15.77
CA HIS A 363 -1.12 -6.59 17.16
C HIS A 363 -2.02 -5.37 17.37
N SER A 364 -1.61 -4.20 16.88
CA SER A 364 -2.41 -2.98 16.99
C SER A 364 -3.74 -3.08 16.24
N CYS A 365 -3.74 -3.63 15.02
CA CYS A 365 -4.95 -3.80 14.20
C CYS A 365 -5.99 -4.69 14.89
N TYR A 366 -5.57 -5.86 15.39
CA TYR A 366 -6.44 -6.75 16.12
C TYR A 366 -6.92 -6.11 17.43
N GLY A 367 -6.03 -5.41 18.15
CA GLY A 367 -6.37 -4.72 19.41
C GLY A 367 -7.45 -3.65 19.27
N VAL A 368 -7.48 -2.94 18.14
CA VAL A 368 -8.56 -1.97 17.84
C VAL A 368 -9.90 -2.67 17.71
N LEU A 369 -9.96 -3.78 16.97
CA LEU A 369 -11.21 -4.56 16.82
C LEU A 369 -11.64 -5.20 18.12
N LEU A 370 -10.69 -5.76 18.89
CA LEU A 370 -10.98 -6.32 20.23
C LEU A 370 -11.60 -5.28 21.16
N LYS A 371 -11.03 -4.06 21.20
CA LYS A 371 -11.59 -2.95 21.99
C LYS A 371 -13.02 -2.60 21.58
N GLN A 372 -13.30 -2.58 20.27
CA GLN A 372 -14.65 -2.32 19.76
C GLN A 372 -15.63 -3.44 20.10
N TYR A 373 -15.19 -4.68 20.02
CA TYR A 373 -16.01 -5.85 20.40
C TYR A 373 -16.33 -5.83 21.89
N VAL A 374 -15.32 -5.65 22.75
CA VAL A 374 -15.46 -5.60 24.21
C VAL A 374 -16.32 -4.42 24.67
N ALA A 375 -16.26 -3.26 23.98
CA ALA A 375 -17.07 -2.09 24.31
C ALA A 375 -18.58 -2.31 24.11
N LYS A 376 -18.98 -3.25 23.25
CA LYS A 376 -20.38 -3.64 23.02
C LYS A 376 -20.88 -4.68 24.02
N ALA A 377 -19.99 -5.37 24.72
CA ALA A 377 -20.34 -6.40 25.67
C ALA A 377 -20.83 -5.78 26.98
N THR A 378 -22.00 -6.17 27.43
CA THR A 378 -22.61 -5.72 28.68
C THR A 378 -22.46 -6.74 29.83
N CYS A 379 -22.29 -8.03 29.51
CA CYS A 379 -22.17 -9.12 30.47
C CYS A 379 -21.15 -10.15 29.98
N LEU A 380 -20.71 -11.00 30.92
CA LEU A 380 -19.81 -12.10 30.61
C LEU A 380 -20.62 -13.25 29.99
N THR A 381 -20.42 -13.46 28.68
CA THR A 381 -20.99 -14.59 27.93
C THR A 381 -19.89 -15.56 27.53
N ASN A 382 -20.25 -16.78 27.15
CA ASN A 382 -19.31 -17.79 26.69
C ASN A 382 -18.60 -17.32 25.41
N GLU A 383 -19.31 -16.59 24.54
CA GLU A 383 -18.77 -16.01 23.29
C GLU A 383 -17.69 -14.96 23.61
N LEU A 384 -17.96 -14.07 24.61
CA LEU A 384 -16.96 -13.09 25.04
C LEU A 384 -15.71 -13.76 25.61
N VAL A 385 -15.89 -14.79 26.45
CA VAL A 385 -14.78 -15.57 27.02
C VAL A 385 -13.96 -16.23 25.89
N HIS A 386 -14.63 -16.79 24.89
CA HIS A 386 -13.96 -17.39 23.73
C HIS A 386 -13.07 -16.38 22.97
N VAL A 387 -13.59 -15.17 22.70
CA VAL A 387 -12.83 -14.09 22.07
C VAL A 387 -11.65 -13.63 22.91
N LEU A 388 -11.85 -13.45 24.23
CA LEU A 388 -10.77 -13.04 25.14
C LEU A 388 -9.67 -14.11 25.24
N HIS A 389 -10.03 -15.39 25.22
CA HIS A 389 -9.05 -16.48 25.17
C HIS A 389 -8.29 -16.52 23.83
N ALA A 390 -8.96 -16.26 22.70
CA ALA A 390 -8.30 -16.16 21.40
C ALA A 390 -7.33 -14.98 21.37
N ALA A 391 -7.74 -13.81 21.87
CA ALA A 391 -6.89 -12.64 22.01
C ALA A 391 -5.66 -12.87 22.88
N GLY A 392 -5.84 -13.52 24.04
CA GLY A 392 -4.72 -13.84 24.93
C GLY A 392 -3.74 -14.86 24.35
N ARG A 393 -4.21 -15.80 23.53
CA ARG A 393 -3.35 -16.72 22.77
C ARG A 393 -2.56 -15.99 21.69
N LEU A 394 -3.24 -15.12 20.93
CA LEU A 394 -2.61 -14.30 19.90
C LEU A 394 -1.50 -13.43 20.50
N GLU A 395 -1.78 -12.73 21.59
CA GLU A 395 -0.77 -11.89 22.26
C GLU A 395 0.45 -12.70 22.72
N LYS A 396 0.21 -13.88 23.31
CA LYS A 396 1.28 -14.81 23.72
C LYS A 396 2.09 -15.36 22.54
N ALA A 397 1.54 -15.39 21.34
CA ALA A 397 2.26 -15.77 20.13
C ALA A 397 3.03 -14.57 19.54
N LEU A 398 2.40 -13.40 19.43
CA LEU A 398 2.99 -12.23 18.76
C LEU A 398 4.12 -11.57 19.55
N VAL A 399 3.99 -11.44 20.88
CA VAL A 399 5.00 -10.76 21.70
C VAL A 399 6.37 -11.45 21.66
N PRO A 400 6.50 -12.78 21.79
CA PRO A 400 7.78 -13.46 21.60
C PRO A 400 8.38 -13.24 20.22
N MET A 401 7.58 -13.27 19.14
CA MET A 401 8.06 -13.03 17.77
C MET A 401 8.71 -11.65 17.63
N MET A 402 8.10 -10.60 18.23
CA MET A 402 8.71 -9.27 18.26
C MET A 402 10.01 -9.23 19.05
N VAL A 403 10.02 -9.85 20.23
CA VAL A 403 11.20 -9.86 21.11
C VAL A 403 12.36 -10.59 20.45
N GLU A 404 12.09 -11.69 19.73
CA GLU A 404 13.11 -12.45 18.99
C GLU A 404 13.72 -11.64 17.86
N ASP A 405 12.91 -10.90 17.06
CA ASP A 405 13.41 -10.07 15.95
C ASP A 405 14.30 -8.91 16.42
N VAL A 406 14.09 -8.42 17.66
CA VAL A 406 14.87 -7.32 18.25
C VAL A 406 15.95 -7.79 19.23
N ALA A 407 16.12 -9.10 19.44
CA ALA A 407 17.01 -9.65 20.48
C ALA A 407 18.48 -9.21 20.31
N ASP A 408 18.94 -9.08 19.07
CA ASP A 408 20.31 -8.71 18.73
C ASP A 408 20.54 -7.19 18.64
N SER A 409 19.53 -6.38 18.99
CA SER A 409 19.62 -4.94 18.83
C SER A 409 19.95 -4.21 20.15
N ASP A 410 20.72 -3.13 20.04
CA ASP A 410 20.88 -2.15 21.10
C ASP A 410 19.53 -1.45 21.39
N ASP A 411 19.42 -0.23 21.77
CA ASP A 411 18.19 0.39 22.29
C ASP A 411 16.97 0.53 21.32
N GLY A 412 17.19 0.54 20.00
CA GLY A 412 16.12 0.90 19.04
C GLY A 412 14.96 -0.10 18.93
N GLY A 413 15.27 -1.38 18.97
CA GLY A 413 14.23 -2.42 18.87
C GLY A 413 13.39 -2.53 20.15
N ARG A 414 13.97 -2.21 21.31
CA ARG A 414 13.25 -2.21 22.60
C ARG A 414 12.19 -1.12 22.68
N SER A 415 12.37 0.01 21.99
CA SER A 415 11.37 1.06 21.87
C SER A 415 10.10 0.54 21.20
N LEU A 416 10.21 -0.19 20.09
CA LEU A 416 9.09 -0.80 19.37
C LEU A 416 8.26 -1.76 20.26
N VAL A 417 8.93 -2.58 21.04
CA VAL A 417 8.23 -3.51 21.98
C VAL A 417 7.50 -2.75 23.09
N ARG A 418 8.06 -1.62 23.56
CA ARG A 418 7.42 -0.78 24.58
C ARG A 418 6.20 0.00 24.07
N GLU A 419 6.13 0.29 22.79
CA GLU A 419 4.98 0.96 22.16
C GLU A 419 3.75 0.07 22.06
N VAL A 420 3.92 -1.25 22.15
CA VAL A 420 2.81 -2.20 22.06
C VAL A 420 1.98 -2.15 23.33
N VAL A 421 0.72 -1.75 23.18
CA VAL A 421 -0.25 -1.71 24.29
C VAL A 421 -0.85 -3.11 24.48
N PRO A 422 -0.60 -3.79 25.59
CA PRO A 422 -1.16 -5.11 25.86
C PRO A 422 -2.68 -5.13 25.75
N TYR A 423 -3.25 -6.27 25.39
CA TYR A 423 -4.72 -6.46 25.38
C TYR A 423 -5.31 -6.50 26.79
N ASP A 424 -4.47 -6.79 27.77
CA ASP A 424 -4.83 -6.86 29.20
C ASP A 424 -6.05 -7.76 29.46
N VAL A 425 -6.04 -8.93 28.82
CA VAL A 425 -7.15 -9.89 28.86
C VAL A 425 -7.55 -10.27 30.30
N ASP A 426 -6.56 -10.44 31.17
CA ASP A 426 -6.82 -10.84 32.57
C ASP A 426 -7.59 -9.76 33.33
N SER A 427 -7.29 -8.47 33.12
CA SER A 427 -8.04 -7.36 33.72
C SER A 427 -9.45 -7.25 33.16
N LEU A 428 -9.60 -7.50 31.83
CA LEU A 428 -10.91 -7.53 31.20
C LEU A 428 -11.79 -8.64 31.75
N VAL A 429 -11.27 -9.86 31.85
CA VAL A 429 -11.98 -11.00 32.44
C VAL A 429 -12.36 -10.69 33.88
N ALA A 430 -11.42 -10.20 34.70
CA ALA A 430 -11.68 -9.86 36.10
C ALA A 430 -12.77 -8.78 36.24
N ARG A 431 -12.78 -7.77 35.35
CA ARG A 431 -13.82 -6.73 35.36
C ARG A 431 -15.20 -7.31 35.05
N PHE A 432 -15.32 -8.08 33.97
CA PHE A 432 -16.61 -8.69 33.61
C PHE A 432 -17.09 -9.70 34.63
N LEU A 433 -16.20 -10.47 35.25
CA LEU A 433 -16.53 -11.42 36.27
C LEU A 433 -17.04 -10.73 37.54
N ARG A 434 -16.44 -9.60 37.96
CA ARG A 434 -16.96 -8.78 39.07
C ARG A 434 -18.38 -8.28 38.78
N THR A 435 -18.61 -7.72 37.61
CA THR A 435 -19.94 -7.26 37.20
C THR A 435 -20.96 -8.40 37.19
N TRP A 436 -20.55 -9.60 36.73
CA TRP A 436 -21.40 -10.79 36.75
C TRP A 436 -21.75 -11.19 38.19
N ILE A 437 -20.77 -11.21 39.09
CA ILE A 437 -20.99 -11.54 40.53
C ILE A 437 -21.95 -10.53 41.14
N GLU A 438 -21.72 -9.23 40.95
CA GLU A 438 -22.58 -8.16 41.51
C GLU A 438 -24.02 -8.30 41.03
N GLU A 439 -24.22 -8.58 39.75
CA GLU A 439 -25.55 -8.76 39.16
C GLU A 439 -26.25 -10.02 39.71
N ARG A 440 -25.53 -11.14 39.83
CA ARG A 440 -26.07 -12.37 40.40
C ARG A 440 -26.47 -12.21 41.88
N LEU A 441 -25.65 -11.53 42.67
CA LEU A 441 -25.96 -11.22 44.06
C LEU A 441 -27.13 -10.24 44.17
N ARG A 442 -27.27 -9.28 43.26
CA ARG A 442 -28.41 -8.37 43.17
C ARG A 442 -29.71 -9.15 42.91
N VAL A 443 -29.71 -10.02 41.90
CA VAL A 443 -30.87 -10.89 41.58
C VAL A 443 -31.21 -11.81 42.75
N ALA A 444 -30.20 -12.33 43.43
CA ALA A 444 -30.40 -13.18 44.60
C ALA A 444 -31.11 -12.43 45.77
N ARG A 445 -30.69 -11.19 46.04
CA ARG A 445 -31.35 -10.33 47.05
C ARG A 445 -32.80 -9.98 46.65
N GLU A 446 -33.06 -9.64 45.43
CA GLU A 446 -34.42 -9.35 44.94
C GLU A 446 -35.33 -10.59 45.03
N CYS A 447 -34.79 -11.77 44.72
CA CYS A 447 -35.51 -13.01 44.86
C CYS A 447 -35.85 -13.29 46.32
N LEU A 448 -34.87 -13.05 47.22
CA LEU A 448 -35.09 -13.19 48.67
C LEU A 448 -36.17 -12.24 49.17
N LEU A 449 -36.17 -10.97 48.77
CA LEU A 449 -37.18 -10.00 49.17
C LEU A 449 -38.58 -10.44 48.74
N ARG A 450 -38.75 -10.86 47.48
CA ARG A 450 -40.03 -11.37 46.97
C ARG A 450 -40.48 -12.64 47.70
N SER A 451 -39.56 -13.54 48.04
CA SER A 451 -39.87 -14.76 48.75
C SER A 451 -40.29 -14.47 50.20
N LYS A 452 -39.71 -13.47 50.87
CA LYS A 452 -40.13 -12.99 52.18
C LYS A 452 -41.57 -12.46 52.18
N ASP A 453 -41.94 -11.67 51.17
CA ASP A 453 -43.27 -11.07 51.05
C ASP A 453 -44.38 -12.10 50.75
N THR A 454 -44.03 -13.21 50.10
CA THR A 454 -44.96 -14.26 49.66
C THR A 454 -44.94 -15.52 50.53
N GLU A 455 -44.16 -15.54 51.62
CA GLU A 455 -44.04 -16.73 52.51
C GLU A 455 -45.31 -16.99 53.29
N SER A 456 -45.79 -18.21 53.16
CA SER A 456 -47.03 -18.64 53.81
C SER A 456 -46.80 -19.60 55.03
N TRP A 457 -45.54 -19.95 55.26
CA TRP A 457 -45.13 -20.89 56.34
C TRP A 457 -45.80 -22.28 56.28
N ILE A 458 -46.39 -22.61 55.15
CA ILE A 458 -47.04 -23.89 54.87
C ILE A 458 -46.04 -24.81 54.18
N PRO A 459 -45.66 -25.99 54.74
CA PRO A 459 -44.78 -26.93 54.07
C PRO A 459 -45.40 -27.43 52.78
N LYS A 460 -44.61 -27.52 51.73
CA LYS A 460 -45.05 -27.89 50.34
C LYS A 460 -45.52 -29.34 50.26
N SER A 461 -44.99 -30.22 51.11
CA SER A 461 -45.40 -31.64 51.27
C SER A 461 -44.94 -32.20 52.58
N LYS A 462 -45.51 -33.38 52.99
CA LYS A 462 -45.07 -34.12 54.21
C LYS A 462 -43.61 -34.60 54.18
N GLY A 463 -42.97 -34.61 52.96
CA GLY A 463 -41.59 -35.02 52.79
C GLY A 463 -40.60 -33.83 52.71
N GLU A 464 -41.11 -32.59 52.62
CA GLU A 464 -40.29 -31.38 52.58
C GLU A 464 -40.76 -30.40 53.66
N PRO A 465 -40.25 -30.54 54.93
CA PRO A 465 -40.70 -29.74 56.02
C PRO A 465 -40.12 -28.34 56.11
N TYR A 466 -39.58 -27.82 55.01
CA TYR A 466 -38.89 -26.56 54.94
C TYR A 466 -39.78 -25.43 54.36
N ALA A 467 -39.56 -24.21 54.83
CA ALA A 467 -40.16 -23.02 54.22
C ALA A 467 -39.84 -22.90 52.76
N ARG A 468 -40.81 -22.45 51.97
CA ARG A 468 -40.64 -22.34 50.53
C ARG A 468 -39.51 -21.34 50.16
N SER A 469 -39.44 -20.21 50.87
CA SER A 469 -38.39 -19.21 50.71
C SER A 469 -36.99 -19.75 51.00
N ALA A 470 -36.83 -20.65 52.01
CA ALA A 470 -35.55 -21.30 52.28
C ALA A 470 -35.09 -22.21 51.14
N VAL A 471 -36.03 -22.99 50.59
CA VAL A 471 -35.73 -23.91 49.49
C VAL A 471 -35.35 -23.11 48.21
N GLU A 472 -36.06 -22.02 47.95
CA GLU A 472 -35.77 -21.15 46.81
C GLU A 472 -34.41 -20.46 46.95
N LEU A 473 -34.07 -19.93 48.12
CA LEU A 473 -32.77 -19.34 48.42
C LEU A 473 -31.60 -20.34 48.23
N MET A 474 -31.74 -21.55 48.75
CA MET A 474 -30.69 -22.57 48.62
C MET A 474 -30.53 -23.06 47.19
N LYS A 475 -31.61 -23.16 46.42
CA LYS A 475 -31.54 -23.49 44.99
C LYS A 475 -30.84 -22.40 44.23
N LEU A 476 -31.14 -21.12 44.51
CA LEU A 476 -30.54 -19.99 43.87
C LEU A 476 -29.04 -19.88 44.22
N ALA A 477 -28.67 -20.07 45.49
CA ALA A 477 -27.26 -20.08 45.90
C ALA A 477 -26.49 -21.20 45.19
N LYS A 478 -27.06 -22.42 45.15
CA LYS A 478 -26.46 -23.53 44.40
C LYS A 478 -26.29 -23.19 42.91
N ALA A 479 -27.34 -22.70 42.28
CA ALA A 479 -27.29 -22.34 40.87
C ALA A 479 -26.22 -21.26 40.60
N THR A 480 -26.10 -20.25 41.44
CA THR A 480 -25.08 -19.21 41.35
C THR A 480 -23.66 -19.78 41.43
N VAL A 481 -23.42 -20.71 42.35
CA VAL A 481 -22.11 -21.38 42.50
C VAL A 481 -21.82 -22.28 41.30
N ASP A 482 -22.80 -23.10 40.87
CA ASP A 482 -22.64 -23.99 39.73
C ASP A 482 -22.37 -23.20 38.45
N GLU A 483 -23.09 -22.08 38.23
CA GLU A 483 -22.86 -21.18 37.09
C GLU A 483 -21.50 -20.50 37.15
N PHE A 484 -21.06 -20.02 38.33
CA PHE A 484 -19.75 -19.39 38.51
C PHE A 484 -18.61 -20.32 38.13
N PHE A 485 -18.61 -21.56 38.62
CA PHE A 485 -17.59 -22.55 38.28
C PHE A 485 -17.78 -23.16 36.87
N GLY A 486 -18.94 -22.97 36.26
CA GLY A 486 -19.20 -23.33 34.87
C GLY A 486 -18.61 -22.33 33.86
N ILE A 487 -18.23 -21.11 34.28
CA ILE A 487 -17.57 -20.12 33.39
C ILE A 487 -16.17 -20.62 33.05
N PRO A 488 -15.79 -20.75 31.79
CA PRO A 488 -14.51 -21.32 31.38
C PRO A 488 -13.35 -20.31 31.52
N VAL A 489 -13.15 -19.77 32.70
CA VAL A 489 -12.05 -18.86 33.05
C VAL A 489 -11.37 -19.37 34.34
N THR A 490 -10.07 -19.06 34.46
CA THR A 490 -9.37 -19.39 35.71
C THR A 490 -9.91 -18.51 36.84
N ALA A 491 -10.64 -19.15 37.76
CA ALA A 491 -11.18 -18.45 38.93
C ALA A 491 -10.03 -17.98 39.83
N ARG A 492 -10.02 -16.69 40.16
CA ARG A 492 -9.07 -16.09 41.09
C ARG A 492 -9.64 -16.19 42.49
N ASP A 493 -8.78 -16.46 43.50
CA ASP A 493 -9.19 -16.64 44.88
C ASP A 493 -10.02 -15.46 45.41
N ASP A 494 -9.68 -14.22 45.02
CA ASP A 494 -10.43 -13.03 45.38
C ASP A 494 -11.86 -13.02 44.82
N MET A 495 -12.10 -13.57 43.63
CA MET A 495 -13.45 -13.69 43.07
C MET A 495 -14.27 -14.79 43.71
N VAL A 496 -13.65 -15.92 44.00
CA VAL A 496 -14.30 -17.01 44.78
C VAL A 496 -14.74 -16.50 46.14
N GLN A 497 -13.87 -15.76 46.83
CA GLN A 497 -14.18 -15.17 48.11
C GLN A 497 -15.34 -14.14 48.00
N ASN A 498 -15.37 -13.30 46.96
CA ASN A 498 -16.46 -12.35 46.74
C ASN A 498 -17.83 -13.03 46.57
N VAL A 499 -17.88 -14.15 45.84
CA VAL A 499 -19.12 -14.96 45.72
C VAL A 499 -19.52 -15.54 47.04
N ALA A 500 -18.56 -16.14 47.78
CA ALA A 500 -18.82 -16.77 49.09
C ALA A 500 -19.32 -15.74 50.11
N ASP A 501 -18.65 -14.59 50.24
CA ASP A 501 -19.03 -13.51 51.14
C ASP A 501 -20.39 -12.91 50.77
N GLY A 502 -20.63 -12.71 49.47
CA GLY A 502 -21.91 -12.19 48.99
C GLY A 502 -23.09 -13.11 49.25
N LEU A 503 -22.95 -14.41 48.99
CA LEU A 503 -23.97 -15.40 49.31
C LEU A 503 -24.14 -15.58 50.83
N GLY A 504 -23.02 -15.58 51.58
CA GLY A 504 -23.04 -15.61 53.05
C GLY A 504 -23.83 -14.45 53.66
N ALA A 505 -23.63 -13.23 53.15
CA ALA A 505 -24.39 -12.05 53.58
C ALA A 505 -25.90 -12.19 53.31
N ILE A 506 -26.29 -12.74 52.15
CA ILE A 506 -27.70 -12.98 51.80
C ILE A 506 -28.33 -14.03 52.72
N VAL A 507 -27.62 -15.11 53.03
CA VAL A 507 -28.07 -16.13 53.96
C VAL A 507 -28.20 -15.55 55.37
N GLN A 508 -27.26 -14.73 55.82
CA GLN A 508 -27.32 -14.06 57.14
C GLN A 508 -28.50 -13.09 57.18
N GLU A 509 -28.81 -12.37 56.16
CA GLU A 509 -30.00 -11.51 56.05
C GLU A 509 -31.29 -12.34 56.15
N TYR A 510 -31.34 -13.52 55.53
CA TYR A 510 -32.47 -14.43 55.65
C TYR A 510 -32.63 -14.98 57.06
N ILE A 511 -31.54 -15.41 57.76
CA ILE A 511 -31.54 -15.85 59.11
C ILE A 511 -32.04 -14.74 60.03
N SER A 512 -31.60 -13.52 59.88
CA SER A 512 -32.05 -12.35 60.62
C SER A 512 -33.55 -12.08 60.43
N PHE A 513 -34.07 -12.27 59.23
CA PHE A 513 -35.51 -12.22 58.98
C PHE A 513 -36.27 -13.30 59.72
N LEU A 514 -35.81 -14.57 59.70
CA LEU A 514 -36.42 -15.66 60.42
C LEU A 514 -36.44 -15.42 61.97
N ALA A 515 -35.41 -14.80 62.51
CA ALA A 515 -35.32 -14.46 63.92
C ALA A 515 -36.28 -13.30 64.30
N SER A 516 -36.79 -12.54 63.34
CA SER A 516 -37.74 -11.45 63.56
C SER A 516 -39.22 -11.85 63.39
N CYS A 517 -39.48 -13.04 62.85
CA CYS A 517 -40.80 -13.61 62.67
C CYS A 517 -41.19 -14.41 63.91
#